data_f0259e6c743d2a8b0702828659398ae7
#
_entry.id   f0259e6c743d2a8b0702828659398ae7
#
_cell.length_a   1.000
_cell.length_b   1.000
_cell.length_c   1.000
_cell.angle_alpha   90.00
_cell.angle_beta   90.00
_cell.angle_gamma   90.00
#
_symmetry.space_group_name_H-M   'P 1'
#
loop_
_entity.id
_entity.type
_entity.pdbx_description
1 polymer ?
#
loop_
_entity_poly.entity_id
_entity_poly.type
_entity_poly.pdbx_seq_one_letter_code
_entity_poly.pdbx_strand_id
1 'polypeptide(L)'
;KLFQAYHRDKGEARDIILIPRSAHGTNFASATMAGFGGKQGKIVYLEADTEGRVLNEDLDTRIEEYGQRISGIMITNPNTSGIFETSFKEIAKKIHAVGGFVYMDGANMNAIAGWIDLGALGVDAVHNNLHKTWTIPHGGGGPGDAMVAVSEKLVPYLPGYQIMFDGSTYTSTKPQKSIGSFHRHWGNFAHKVRCYTYLLRLGGEGVRRMSAVAVLSARYLHEQLREDYRTLPEGSDAEPRMHEFILTLKPEDFAALESVG
;
A
#
# COMPACT_ATOMS: atom_id res chain seq x y z
N LYS A 1 -5.73 11.85 5.16
CA LYS A 1 -6.72 12.97 5.21
C LYS A 1 -8.16 12.49 5.18
N LEU A 2 -8.53 11.46 4.40
CA LEU A 2 -9.89 10.89 4.42
C LEU A 2 -10.27 10.40 5.83
N PHE A 3 -9.40 9.62 6.47
CA PHE A 3 -9.60 9.12 7.83
C PHE A 3 -9.82 10.26 8.83
N GLN A 4 -8.97 11.27 8.78
CA GLN A 4 -9.10 12.45 9.63
C GLN A 4 -10.41 13.23 9.38
N ALA A 5 -10.86 13.32 8.14
CA ALA A 5 -12.12 13.99 7.80
C ALA A 5 -13.30 13.20 8.36
N TYR A 6 -13.31 11.89 8.19
CA TYR A 6 -14.33 11.01 8.76
C TYR A 6 -14.41 11.14 10.29
N HIS A 7 -13.27 10.99 10.97
CA HIS A 7 -13.22 11.04 12.44
C HIS A 7 -13.68 12.39 12.98
N ARG A 8 -13.23 13.48 12.36
CA ARG A 8 -13.71 14.85 12.73
C ARG A 8 -15.21 15.02 12.54
N ASP A 9 -15.76 14.48 11.47
CA ASP A 9 -17.20 14.52 11.21
C ASP A 9 -18.01 13.72 12.24
N LYS A 10 -17.39 12.70 12.84
CA LYS A 10 -17.95 11.92 13.96
C LYS A 10 -17.67 12.53 15.33
N GLY A 11 -16.96 13.64 15.42
CA GLY A 11 -16.54 14.24 16.70
C GLY A 11 -15.44 13.48 17.42
N GLU A 12 -14.69 12.62 16.71
CA GLU A 12 -13.64 11.76 17.27
C GLU A 12 -12.27 12.42 17.13
N ALA A 13 -11.55 12.53 18.23
CA ALA A 13 -10.17 13.03 18.26
C ALA A 13 -9.17 11.88 18.09
N ARG A 14 -8.91 11.48 16.84
CA ARG A 14 -7.98 10.40 16.51
C ARG A 14 -6.73 10.96 15.83
N ASP A 15 -5.64 10.98 16.57
CA ASP A 15 -4.40 11.65 16.21
C ASP A 15 -3.22 10.68 15.97
N ILE A 16 -3.44 9.37 16.09
CA ILE A 16 -2.41 8.34 15.91
C ILE A 16 -2.60 7.61 14.58
N ILE A 17 -1.51 7.47 13.82
CA ILE A 17 -1.42 6.56 12.68
C ILE A 17 -0.31 5.53 12.94
N LEU A 18 -0.63 4.26 12.79
CA LEU A 18 0.32 3.16 12.92
C LEU A 18 0.97 2.86 11.57
N ILE A 19 2.28 2.68 11.53
CA ILE A 19 3.00 2.33 10.29
C ILE A 19 4.09 1.31 10.63
N PRO A 20 4.06 0.09 10.05
CA PRO A 20 5.14 -0.88 10.22
C PRO A 20 6.47 -0.35 9.69
N ARG A 21 7.57 -0.69 10.36
CA ARG A 21 8.93 -0.32 9.89
C ARG A 21 9.27 -0.94 8.53
N SER A 22 8.64 -2.07 8.18
CA SER A 22 8.75 -2.70 6.87
C SER A 22 7.95 -2.01 5.76
N ALA A 23 7.13 -0.99 6.08
CA ALA A 23 6.38 -0.24 5.09
C ALA A 23 7.31 0.65 4.25
N HIS A 24 6.91 0.90 3.01
CA HIS A 24 7.64 1.81 2.14
C HIS A 24 7.75 3.21 2.73
N GLY A 25 8.91 3.87 2.56
CA GLY A 25 9.19 5.19 3.11
C GLY A 25 8.18 6.28 2.74
N THR A 26 7.51 6.15 1.59
CA THR A 26 6.42 7.05 1.16
C THR A 26 5.25 7.06 2.15
N ASN A 27 4.98 5.97 2.87
CA ASN A 27 3.90 5.93 3.86
C ASN A 27 4.16 6.90 5.01
N PHE A 28 5.40 6.95 5.51
CA PHE A 28 5.81 7.89 6.55
C PHE A 28 5.73 9.34 6.06
N ALA A 29 6.25 9.61 4.87
CA ALA A 29 6.22 10.95 4.26
C ALA A 29 4.79 11.43 4.03
N SER A 30 3.92 10.59 3.46
CA SER A 30 2.53 10.95 3.18
C SER A 30 1.68 11.09 4.45
N ALA A 31 1.94 10.28 5.49
CA ALA A 31 1.32 10.45 6.80
C ALA A 31 1.71 11.80 7.43
N THR A 32 2.99 12.18 7.35
CA THR A 32 3.49 13.48 7.80
C THR A 32 2.81 14.63 7.04
N MET A 33 2.74 14.56 5.71
CA MET A 33 2.03 15.53 4.87
C MET A 33 0.52 15.57 5.16
N ALA A 34 -0.05 14.48 5.61
CA ALA A 34 -1.44 14.43 6.07
C ALA A 34 -1.67 15.10 7.42
N GLY A 35 -0.59 15.37 8.19
CA GLY A 35 -0.65 16.04 9.48
C GLY A 35 -0.36 15.15 10.69
N PHE A 36 0.01 13.88 10.49
CA PHE A 36 0.35 12.99 11.61
C PHE A 36 1.78 13.18 12.14
N GLY A 37 2.67 13.83 11.40
CA GLY A 37 4.07 14.09 11.81
C GLY A 37 4.31 15.39 12.57
N GLY A 38 3.25 16.09 13.02
CA GLY A 38 3.36 17.42 13.61
C GLY A 38 2.63 17.58 14.94
N LYS A 39 2.27 18.83 15.27
CA LYS A 39 1.55 19.16 16.50
C LYS A 39 0.13 18.54 16.59
N GLN A 40 -0.44 18.13 15.48
CA GLN A 40 -1.83 17.63 15.40
C GLN A 40 -1.94 16.11 15.36
N GLY A 41 -0.83 15.38 15.35
CA GLY A 41 -0.87 13.93 15.30
C GLY A 41 0.52 13.30 15.38
N LYS A 42 0.55 11.99 15.63
CA LYS A 42 1.77 11.20 15.82
C LYS A 42 1.76 9.97 14.92
N ILE A 43 2.89 9.72 14.28
CA ILE A 43 3.19 8.44 13.64
C ILE A 43 3.79 7.52 14.72
N VAL A 44 3.19 6.36 14.89
CA VAL A 44 3.69 5.31 15.77
C VAL A 44 4.19 4.16 14.92
N TYR A 45 5.45 3.81 15.09
CA TYR A 45 6.07 2.71 14.39
C TYR A 45 5.66 1.39 15.01
N LEU A 46 5.39 0.41 14.16
CA LEU A 46 5.25 -0.98 14.55
C LEU A 46 6.51 -1.73 14.18
N GLU A 47 6.97 -2.57 15.08
CA GLU A 47 8.11 -3.43 14.81
C GLU A 47 7.71 -4.56 13.85
N ALA A 48 8.69 -5.04 13.10
CA ALA A 48 8.54 -6.19 12.22
C ALA A 48 9.26 -7.40 12.84
N ASP A 49 8.76 -8.59 12.54
CA ASP A 49 9.45 -9.84 12.84
C ASP A 49 10.66 -10.05 11.92
N THR A 50 11.38 -11.16 12.11
CA THR A 50 12.55 -11.52 11.30
C THR A 50 12.22 -11.75 9.82
N GLU A 51 10.96 -12.02 9.49
CA GLU A 51 10.48 -12.20 8.12
C GLU A 51 9.99 -10.90 7.48
N GLY A 52 9.98 -9.80 8.24
CA GLY A 52 9.55 -8.49 7.79
C GLY A 52 8.03 -8.26 7.84
N ARG A 53 7.28 -9.13 8.54
CA ARG A 53 5.84 -8.95 8.81
C ARG A 53 5.63 -8.11 10.06
N VAL A 54 4.42 -7.62 10.24
CA VAL A 54 4.03 -6.90 11.45
C VAL A 54 4.14 -7.81 12.66
N LEU A 55 4.88 -7.38 13.68
CA LEU A 55 4.95 -8.07 14.96
C LEU A 55 3.63 -7.88 15.72
N ASN A 56 2.83 -8.95 15.79
CA ASN A 56 1.48 -8.87 16.36
C ASN A 56 1.44 -8.45 17.83
N GLU A 57 2.44 -8.83 18.62
CA GLU A 57 2.57 -8.46 20.03
C GLU A 57 2.82 -6.95 20.21
N ASP A 58 3.62 -6.35 19.32
CA ASP A 58 3.82 -4.89 19.33
C ASP A 58 2.54 -4.17 18.89
N LEU A 59 1.83 -4.69 17.88
CA LEU A 59 0.53 -4.15 17.49
C LEU A 59 -0.46 -4.15 18.65
N ASP A 60 -0.57 -5.25 19.38
CA ASP A 60 -1.46 -5.36 20.54
C ASP A 60 -1.07 -4.35 21.63
N THR A 61 0.21 -4.22 21.93
CA THR A 61 0.74 -3.22 22.86
C THR A 61 0.37 -1.79 22.44
N ARG A 62 0.50 -1.47 21.13
CA ARG A 62 0.12 -0.13 20.64
C ARG A 62 -1.38 0.11 20.66
N ILE A 63 -2.17 -0.93 20.43
CA ILE A 63 -3.62 -0.83 20.55
C ILE A 63 -4.04 -0.58 22.01
N GLU A 64 -3.41 -1.24 22.97
CA GLU A 64 -3.63 -0.99 24.40
C GLU A 64 -3.22 0.43 24.80
N GLU A 65 -2.06 0.91 24.33
CA GLU A 65 -1.52 2.24 24.65
C GLU A 65 -2.36 3.38 24.08
N TYR A 66 -2.83 3.26 22.82
CA TYR A 66 -3.45 4.37 22.11
C TYR A 66 -4.95 4.22 21.91
N GLY A 67 -5.48 3.00 21.86
CA GLY A 67 -6.91 2.71 21.81
C GLY A 67 -7.67 3.55 20.79
N GLN A 68 -8.68 4.26 21.28
CA GLN A 68 -9.56 5.10 20.45
C GLN A 68 -8.86 6.33 19.82
N ARG A 69 -7.62 6.61 20.17
CA ARG A 69 -6.82 7.64 19.50
C ARG A 69 -6.27 7.19 18.14
N ILE A 70 -6.31 5.89 17.86
CA ILE A 70 -5.82 5.34 16.58
C ILE A 70 -6.78 5.76 15.46
N SER A 71 -6.30 6.58 14.52
CA SER A 71 -7.01 6.95 13.30
C SER A 71 -6.99 5.81 12.27
N GLY A 72 -5.91 5.04 12.25
CA GLY A 72 -5.77 3.88 11.37
C GLY A 72 -4.35 3.36 11.31
N ILE A 73 -4.16 2.41 10.40
CA ILE A 73 -2.87 1.79 10.07
C ILE A 73 -2.58 1.95 8.57
N MET A 74 -1.30 2.07 8.20
CA MET A 74 -0.84 2.08 6.80
C MET A 74 0.13 0.92 6.58
N ILE A 75 -0.25 -0.04 5.75
CA ILE A 75 0.53 -1.26 5.46
C ILE A 75 0.80 -1.38 3.97
N THR A 76 2.05 -1.66 3.60
CA THR A 76 2.42 -2.07 2.23
C THR A 76 2.27 -3.58 2.13
N ASN A 77 1.41 -4.09 1.25
CA ASN A 77 1.21 -5.52 1.11
C ASN A 77 1.06 -5.96 -0.36
N PRO A 78 1.94 -6.87 -0.86
CA PRO A 78 3.15 -7.37 -0.21
C PRO A 78 4.13 -6.25 0.14
N ASN A 79 5.00 -6.48 1.14
CA ASN A 79 5.97 -5.47 1.56
C ASN A 79 7.11 -5.31 0.53
N THR A 80 8.01 -4.37 0.76
CA THR A 80 9.12 -4.04 -0.16
C THR A 80 10.20 -5.14 -0.25
N SER A 81 10.15 -6.14 0.64
CA SER A 81 10.99 -7.33 0.54
C SER A 81 10.33 -8.47 -0.23
N GLY A 82 9.16 -8.23 -0.81
CA GLY A 82 8.39 -9.22 -1.54
C GLY A 82 7.67 -10.24 -0.66
N ILE A 83 7.45 -9.95 0.61
CA ILE A 83 6.81 -10.86 1.55
C ILE A 83 5.35 -10.44 1.75
N PHE A 84 4.45 -11.41 1.67
CA PHE A 84 3.02 -11.17 1.87
C PHE A 84 2.69 -11.18 3.38
N GLU A 85 1.96 -10.17 3.84
CA GLU A 85 1.46 -10.11 5.21
C GLU A 85 0.26 -11.05 5.38
N THR A 86 0.53 -12.23 5.91
CA THR A 86 -0.47 -13.29 6.07
C THR A 86 -1.48 -12.99 7.18
N SER A 87 -1.09 -12.22 8.19
CA SER A 87 -1.94 -11.79 9.29
C SER A 87 -2.78 -10.54 8.99
N PHE A 88 -2.73 -10.03 7.75
CA PHE A 88 -3.37 -8.76 7.36
C PHE A 88 -4.85 -8.67 7.80
N LYS A 89 -5.62 -9.73 7.62
CA LYS A 89 -7.04 -9.77 8.00
C LYS A 89 -7.25 -9.65 9.52
N GLU A 90 -6.37 -10.25 10.30
CA GLU A 90 -6.41 -10.15 11.77
C GLU A 90 -6.01 -8.75 12.23
N ILE A 91 -4.97 -8.18 11.63
CA ILE A 91 -4.55 -6.80 11.86
C ILE A 91 -5.72 -5.85 11.56
N ALA A 92 -6.36 -5.99 10.40
CA ALA A 92 -7.51 -5.19 10.02
C ALA A 92 -8.65 -5.29 11.05
N LYS A 93 -8.97 -6.49 11.50
CA LYS A 93 -9.99 -6.73 12.53
C LYS A 93 -9.66 -6.04 13.84
N LYS A 94 -8.41 -6.10 14.30
CA LYS A 94 -7.95 -5.43 15.53
C LYS A 94 -8.07 -3.90 15.42
N ILE A 95 -7.67 -3.33 14.30
CA ILE A 95 -7.77 -1.88 14.03
C ILE A 95 -9.22 -1.42 13.95
N HIS A 96 -10.08 -2.17 13.27
CA HIS A 96 -11.51 -1.88 13.20
C HIS A 96 -12.18 -1.97 14.58
N ALA A 97 -11.76 -2.89 15.45
CA ALA A 97 -12.32 -3.04 16.80
C ALA A 97 -12.14 -1.78 17.65
N VAL A 98 -11.07 -1.03 17.43
CA VAL A 98 -10.86 0.27 18.09
C VAL A 98 -11.38 1.46 17.27
N GLY A 99 -12.06 1.21 16.15
CA GLY A 99 -12.67 2.22 15.28
C GLY A 99 -11.69 2.91 14.33
N GLY A 100 -10.48 2.40 14.17
CA GLY A 100 -9.51 2.86 13.19
C GLY A 100 -9.80 2.33 11.78
N PHE A 101 -9.11 2.87 10.78
CA PHE A 101 -9.19 2.47 9.38
C PHE A 101 -7.91 1.77 8.90
N VAL A 102 -8.05 0.95 7.87
CA VAL A 102 -6.94 0.23 7.24
C VAL A 102 -6.66 0.81 5.86
N TYR A 103 -5.48 1.42 5.70
CA TYR A 103 -4.96 1.82 4.41
C TYR A 103 -3.93 0.81 3.94
N MET A 104 -4.13 0.29 2.74
CA MET A 104 -3.16 -0.55 2.06
C MET A 104 -2.39 0.24 1.01
N ASP A 105 -1.09 0.25 1.12
CA ASP A 105 -0.23 0.67 0.02
C ASP A 105 -0.24 -0.41 -1.05
N GLY A 106 -0.91 -0.14 -2.16
CA GLY A 106 -1.09 -1.03 -3.30
C GLY A 106 -0.03 -0.84 -4.38
N ALA A 107 1.13 -0.30 -4.05
CA ALA A 107 2.24 -0.15 -5.00
C ALA A 107 2.65 -1.49 -5.62
N ASN A 108 2.54 -2.57 -4.86
CA ASN A 108 2.92 -3.93 -5.24
C ASN A 108 1.74 -4.78 -5.72
N MET A 109 0.71 -4.14 -6.29
CA MET A 109 -0.51 -4.80 -6.76
C MET A 109 -0.26 -5.88 -7.81
N ASN A 110 0.80 -5.78 -8.59
CA ASN A 110 1.21 -6.79 -9.57
C ASN A 110 1.47 -8.18 -9.00
N ALA A 111 1.64 -8.28 -7.67
CA ALA A 111 1.77 -9.57 -7.01
C ALA A 111 0.43 -10.25 -6.69
N ILE A 112 -0.64 -9.48 -6.56
CA ILE A 112 -1.91 -9.94 -5.97
C ILE A 112 -3.16 -9.62 -6.81
N ALA A 113 -3.01 -8.84 -7.89
CA ALA A 113 -4.12 -8.41 -8.72
C ALA A 113 -4.89 -9.61 -9.30
N GLY A 114 -6.21 -9.61 -9.12
CA GLY A 114 -7.10 -10.68 -9.55
C GLY A 114 -7.11 -11.94 -8.66
N TRP A 115 -6.28 -11.99 -7.61
CA TRP A 115 -6.20 -13.11 -6.68
C TRP A 115 -6.79 -12.83 -5.32
N ILE A 116 -6.74 -11.58 -4.88
CA ILE A 116 -7.14 -11.18 -3.53
C ILE A 116 -8.26 -10.17 -3.58
N ASP A 117 -9.30 -10.40 -2.80
CA ASP A 117 -10.36 -9.44 -2.52
C ASP A 117 -9.94 -8.55 -1.34
N LEU A 118 -9.62 -7.30 -1.65
CA LEU A 118 -9.17 -6.32 -0.67
C LEU A 118 -10.26 -5.94 0.33
N GLY A 119 -11.53 -5.93 -0.09
CA GLY A 119 -12.66 -5.70 0.80
C GLY A 119 -12.80 -6.82 1.83
N ALA A 120 -12.67 -8.08 1.39
CA ALA A 120 -12.69 -9.24 2.27
C ALA A 120 -11.50 -9.32 3.23
N LEU A 121 -10.38 -8.65 2.90
CA LEU A 121 -9.25 -8.47 3.80
C LEU A 121 -9.48 -7.37 4.85
N GLY A 122 -10.48 -6.51 4.66
CA GLY A 122 -10.74 -5.38 5.56
C GLY A 122 -10.02 -4.09 5.18
N VAL A 123 -9.64 -3.91 3.92
CA VAL A 123 -9.04 -2.67 3.44
C VAL A 123 -10.11 -1.58 3.29
N ASP A 124 -9.90 -0.43 3.93
CA ASP A 124 -10.79 0.73 3.83
C ASP A 124 -10.37 1.72 2.76
N ALA A 125 -9.08 1.82 2.49
CA ALA A 125 -8.55 2.63 1.43
C ALA A 125 -7.29 1.98 0.85
N VAL A 126 -7.17 2.02 -0.47
CA VAL A 126 -5.99 1.55 -1.20
C VAL A 126 -5.62 2.55 -2.28
N HIS A 127 -4.33 2.85 -2.41
CA HIS A 127 -3.85 3.48 -3.63
C HIS A 127 -3.19 2.45 -4.53
N ASN A 128 -3.21 2.71 -5.82
CA ASN A 128 -2.65 1.83 -6.82
C ASN A 128 -1.87 2.65 -7.84
N ASN A 129 -0.57 2.42 -7.93
CA ASN A 129 0.29 3.12 -8.88
C ASN A 129 0.05 2.59 -10.29
N LEU A 130 -0.46 3.43 -11.19
CA LEU A 130 -0.73 3.04 -12.57
C LEU A 130 0.56 2.79 -13.36
N HIS A 131 1.66 3.43 -12.98
CA HIS A 131 3.00 3.28 -13.58
C HIS A 131 3.79 2.06 -13.09
N LYS A 132 3.23 1.26 -12.20
CA LYS A 132 3.81 -0.03 -11.77
C LYS A 132 3.07 -1.18 -12.42
N THR A 133 1.93 -1.55 -11.88
CA THR A 133 1.14 -2.70 -12.32
C THR A 133 0.45 -2.49 -13.68
N TRP A 134 0.06 -1.25 -14.03
CA TRP A 134 -0.90 -0.96 -15.08
C TRP A 134 -0.31 -0.28 -16.32
N THR A 135 0.99 -0.42 -16.53
CA THR A 135 1.72 -0.11 -17.76
C THR A 135 1.76 1.35 -18.23
N ILE A 136 1.38 2.32 -17.42
CA ILE A 136 1.62 3.70 -17.83
C ILE A 136 3.09 4.08 -17.62
N PRO A 137 3.62 5.06 -18.36
CA PRO A 137 4.99 5.51 -18.15
C PRO A 137 5.13 6.28 -16.83
N HIS A 138 6.34 6.22 -16.23
CA HIS A 138 6.74 7.02 -15.08
C HIS A 138 7.68 8.17 -15.47
N GLY A 139 8.33 8.08 -16.63
CA GLY A 139 9.16 9.12 -17.21
C GLY A 139 10.35 9.54 -16.36
N GLY A 140 10.97 8.60 -15.65
CA GLY A 140 12.09 8.91 -14.75
C GLY A 140 11.72 9.73 -13.51
N GLY A 141 10.43 9.71 -13.11
CA GLY A 141 9.94 10.43 -11.94
C GLY A 141 8.99 11.60 -12.22
N GLY A 142 8.39 11.63 -13.40
CA GLY A 142 7.49 12.72 -13.81
C GLY A 142 6.03 12.33 -13.96
N PRO A 143 5.61 11.74 -15.09
CA PRO A 143 4.20 11.57 -15.43
C PRO A 143 3.51 10.37 -14.81
N GLY A 144 3.97 9.84 -13.70
CA GLY A 144 3.28 8.79 -12.96
C GLY A 144 1.88 9.20 -12.54
N ASP A 145 1.00 8.22 -12.34
CA ASP A 145 -0.36 8.46 -11.87
C ASP A 145 -0.79 7.34 -10.92
N ALA A 146 -1.85 7.58 -10.18
CA ALA A 146 -2.41 6.61 -9.24
C ALA A 146 -3.94 6.70 -9.20
N MET A 147 -4.55 5.61 -8.78
CA MET A 147 -5.96 5.57 -8.40
C MET A 147 -6.10 5.24 -6.92
N VAL A 148 -7.09 5.81 -6.28
CA VAL A 148 -7.47 5.52 -4.91
C VAL A 148 -8.87 4.92 -4.90
N ALA A 149 -9.00 3.74 -4.30
CA ALA A 149 -10.29 3.13 -4.01
C ALA A 149 -10.54 3.16 -2.50
N VAL A 150 -11.79 3.33 -2.10
CA VAL A 150 -12.17 3.44 -0.70
C VAL A 150 -13.43 2.64 -0.39
N SER A 151 -13.60 2.25 0.89
CA SER A 151 -14.86 1.70 1.38
C SER A 151 -15.97 2.75 1.36
N GLU A 152 -17.22 2.31 1.32
CA GLU A 152 -18.40 3.19 1.25
C GLU A 152 -18.42 4.29 2.33
N LYS A 153 -17.93 3.98 3.52
CA LYS A 153 -17.84 4.94 4.64
C LYS A 153 -17.02 6.19 4.30
N LEU A 154 -16.04 6.06 3.41
CA LEU A 154 -15.12 7.14 3.03
C LEU A 154 -15.52 7.87 1.76
N VAL A 155 -16.45 7.34 0.98
CA VAL A 155 -16.94 7.96 -0.28
C VAL A 155 -17.38 9.42 -0.10
N PRO A 156 -18.14 9.81 0.95
CA PRO A 156 -18.56 11.19 1.14
C PRO A 156 -17.41 12.21 1.27
N TYR A 157 -16.21 11.74 1.61
CA TYR A 157 -15.03 12.58 1.86
C TYR A 157 -14.05 12.62 0.67
N LEU A 158 -14.32 11.91 -0.42
CA LEU A 158 -13.43 11.83 -1.58
C LEU A 158 -13.08 13.23 -2.11
N PRO A 159 -11.83 13.42 -2.59
CA PRO A 159 -11.37 14.71 -3.08
C PRO A 159 -11.98 15.06 -4.45
N GLY A 160 -12.09 16.37 -4.71
CA GLY A 160 -12.47 16.90 -6.01
C GLY A 160 -13.88 16.55 -6.45
N TYR A 161 -14.06 16.52 -7.76
CA TYR A 161 -15.32 16.12 -8.39
C TYR A 161 -15.27 14.63 -8.73
N GLN A 162 -16.41 13.97 -8.58
CA GLN A 162 -16.61 12.58 -8.97
C GLN A 162 -17.54 12.53 -10.19
N ILE A 163 -17.28 11.61 -11.12
CA ILE A 163 -18.17 11.35 -12.24
C ILE A 163 -19.16 10.27 -11.82
N MET A 164 -20.44 10.63 -11.91
CA MET A 164 -21.55 9.73 -11.62
C MET A 164 -22.28 9.41 -12.92
N PHE A 165 -22.73 8.17 -13.04
CA PHE A 165 -23.56 7.71 -14.14
C PHE A 165 -24.91 7.22 -13.60
N ASP A 166 -26.01 7.80 -14.07
CA ASP A 166 -27.37 7.46 -13.62
C ASP A 166 -28.07 6.37 -14.47
N GLY A 167 -27.34 5.78 -15.42
CA GLY A 167 -27.88 4.85 -16.40
C GLY A 167 -28.09 5.44 -17.79
N SER A 168 -28.10 6.77 -17.90
CA SER A 168 -28.28 7.49 -19.18
C SER A 168 -27.27 8.63 -19.37
N THR A 169 -26.94 9.35 -18.31
CA THR A 169 -26.15 10.58 -18.39
C THR A 169 -25.00 10.56 -17.37
N TYR A 170 -23.85 11.08 -17.79
CA TYR A 170 -22.73 11.33 -16.89
C TYR A 170 -22.83 12.73 -16.29
N THR A 171 -22.77 12.82 -14.98
CA THR A 171 -22.74 14.10 -14.24
C THR A 171 -21.49 14.21 -13.42
N SER A 172 -21.04 15.46 -13.20
CA SER A 172 -19.89 15.76 -12.34
C SER A 172 -20.38 16.37 -11.06
N THR A 173 -20.17 15.70 -9.94
CA THR A 173 -20.64 16.15 -8.63
C THR A 173 -19.48 16.16 -7.62
N LYS A 174 -19.50 17.12 -6.70
CA LYS A 174 -18.56 17.15 -5.59
C LYS A 174 -19.21 16.51 -4.37
N PRO A 175 -18.57 15.53 -3.72
CA PRO A 175 -19.10 14.95 -2.49
C PRO A 175 -19.30 16.04 -1.42
N GLN A 176 -20.40 15.96 -0.67
CA GLN A 176 -20.78 17.00 0.30
C GLN A 176 -19.72 17.28 1.37
N LYS A 177 -19.00 16.24 1.80
CA LYS A 177 -17.96 16.29 2.83
C LYS A 177 -16.55 16.19 2.24
N SER A 178 -16.41 16.46 0.94
CA SER A 178 -15.14 16.36 0.23
C SER A 178 -14.02 17.10 0.95
N ILE A 179 -12.86 16.46 1.05
CA ILE A 179 -11.63 17.05 1.61
C ILE A 179 -10.97 18.10 0.69
N GLY A 180 -11.63 18.50 -0.39
CA GLY A 180 -11.11 19.46 -1.36
C GLY A 180 -10.35 18.82 -2.51
N SER A 181 -9.72 19.61 -3.36
CA SER A 181 -8.92 19.13 -4.48
C SER A 181 -7.44 19.12 -4.10
N PHE A 182 -6.73 18.04 -4.47
CA PHE A 182 -5.30 17.86 -4.19
C PHE A 182 -4.41 18.07 -5.41
N HIS A 183 -4.95 17.95 -6.58
CA HIS A 183 -4.29 18.25 -7.84
C HIS A 183 -5.30 18.85 -8.80
N ARG A 184 -4.82 19.46 -9.89
CA ARG A 184 -5.68 20.00 -10.92
C ARG A 184 -6.19 18.90 -11.84
N HIS A 185 -7.37 19.07 -12.39
CA HIS A 185 -8.02 18.16 -13.34
C HIS A 185 -8.15 16.73 -12.81
N TRP A 186 -8.14 15.77 -13.72
CA TRP A 186 -8.30 14.34 -13.48
C TRP A 186 -6.97 13.56 -13.49
N GLY A 187 -5.86 14.24 -13.18
CA GLY A 187 -4.52 13.69 -13.30
C GLY A 187 -4.06 13.57 -14.77
N ASN A 188 -3.24 12.61 -15.07
CA ASN A 188 -2.72 12.37 -16.41
C ASN A 188 -3.73 11.56 -17.23
N PHE A 189 -4.74 12.23 -17.80
CA PHE A 189 -5.89 11.59 -18.43
C PHE A 189 -5.52 10.56 -19.51
N ALA A 190 -4.58 10.89 -20.41
CA ALA A 190 -4.14 9.97 -21.47
C ALA A 190 -3.53 8.69 -20.90
N HIS A 191 -2.86 8.77 -19.76
CA HIS A 191 -2.33 7.60 -19.05
C HIS A 191 -3.44 6.72 -18.49
N LYS A 192 -4.53 7.32 -18.02
CA LYS A 192 -5.73 6.57 -17.60
C LYS A 192 -6.39 5.83 -18.77
N VAL A 193 -6.45 6.45 -19.93
CA VAL A 193 -6.93 5.80 -21.16
C VAL A 193 -6.04 4.61 -21.53
N ARG A 194 -4.71 4.78 -21.45
CA ARG A 194 -3.75 3.68 -21.67
C ARG A 194 -3.96 2.52 -20.69
N CYS A 195 -4.09 2.83 -19.41
CA CYS A 195 -4.36 1.85 -18.35
C CYS A 195 -5.69 1.10 -18.63
N TYR A 196 -6.73 1.84 -18.96
CA TYR A 196 -8.05 1.26 -19.30
C TYR A 196 -7.97 0.33 -20.49
N THR A 197 -7.29 0.73 -21.56
CA THR A 197 -7.07 -0.11 -22.76
C THR A 197 -6.33 -1.40 -22.40
N TYR A 198 -5.32 -1.32 -21.54
CA TYR A 198 -4.59 -2.48 -21.06
C TYR A 198 -5.48 -3.44 -20.28
N LEU A 199 -6.29 -2.93 -19.36
CA LEU A 199 -7.23 -3.72 -18.59
C LEU A 199 -8.30 -4.39 -19.48
N LEU A 200 -8.84 -3.67 -20.47
CA LEU A 200 -9.77 -4.23 -21.45
C LEU A 200 -9.12 -5.36 -22.27
N ARG A 201 -7.85 -5.18 -22.66
CA ARG A 201 -7.11 -6.19 -23.44
C ARG A 201 -6.85 -7.46 -22.63
N LEU A 202 -6.56 -7.35 -21.34
CA LEU A 202 -6.26 -8.49 -20.49
C LEU A 202 -7.52 -9.20 -20.00
N GLY A 203 -8.57 -8.46 -19.68
CA GLY A 203 -9.71 -9.00 -18.93
C GLY A 203 -9.30 -9.54 -17.55
N GLY A 204 -10.25 -10.09 -16.80
CA GLY A 204 -9.99 -10.62 -15.46
C GLY A 204 -8.97 -11.75 -15.44
N GLU A 205 -9.08 -12.67 -16.39
CA GLU A 205 -8.15 -13.81 -16.49
C GLU A 205 -6.74 -13.37 -16.84
N GLY A 206 -6.58 -12.41 -17.79
CA GLY A 206 -5.28 -11.87 -18.14
C GLY A 206 -4.61 -11.14 -16.98
N VAL A 207 -5.37 -10.43 -16.15
CA VAL A 207 -4.85 -9.78 -14.94
C VAL A 207 -4.35 -10.82 -13.93
N ARG A 208 -5.12 -11.89 -13.68
CA ARG A 208 -4.67 -13.00 -12.81
C ARG A 208 -3.39 -13.66 -13.31
N ARG A 209 -3.35 -13.93 -14.63
CA ARG A 209 -2.18 -14.55 -15.26
C ARG A 209 -0.95 -13.63 -15.16
N MET A 210 -1.11 -12.33 -15.39
CA MET A 210 -0.04 -11.34 -15.24
C MET A 210 0.57 -11.41 -13.85
N SER A 211 -0.24 -11.38 -12.79
CA SER A 211 0.23 -11.45 -11.41
C SER A 211 0.92 -12.80 -11.12
N ALA A 212 0.34 -13.90 -11.57
CA ALA A 212 0.94 -15.23 -11.39
C ALA A 212 2.33 -15.32 -12.04
N VAL A 213 2.47 -14.79 -13.26
CA VAL A 213 3.76 -14.78 -13.99
C VAL A 213 4.78 -13.89 -13.27
N ALA A 214 4.36 -12.72 -12.76
CA ALA A 214 5.26 -11.84 -12.01
C ALA A 214 5.83 -12.53 -10.75
N VAL A 215 4.98 -13.21 -10.00
CA VAL A 215 5.39 -13.96 -8.80
C VAL A 215 6.28 -15.14 -9.17
N LEU A 216 5.90 -15.92 -10.19
CA LEU A 216 6.67 -17.07 -10.64
C LEU A 216 8.08 -16.66 -11.11
N SER A 217 8.18 -15.57 -11.88
CA SER A 217 9.47 -15.06 -12.38
C SER A 217 10.37 -14.62 -11.23
N ALA A 218 9.84 -13.89 -10.25
CA ALA A 218 10.61 -13.48 -9.09
C ALA A 218 11.11 -14.66 -8.27
N ARG A 219 10.24 -15.65 -8.00
CA ARG A 219 10.63 -16.88 -7.28
C ARG A 219 11.69 -17.67 -8.03
N TYR A 220 11.54 -17.82 -9.34
CA TYR A 220 12.53 -18.51 -10.14
C TYR A 220 13.90 -17.86 -10.06
N LEU A 221 13.96 -16.53 -10.20
CA LEU A 221 15.22 -15.80 -10.08
C LEU A 221 15.81 -15.88 -8.68
N HIS A 222 14.98 -15.75 -7.65
CA HIS A 222 15.43 -15.87 -6.26
C HIS A 222 16.07 -17.24 -5.99
N GLU A 223 15.42 -18.35 -6.42
CA GLU A 223 15.95 -19.70 -6.28
C GLU A 223 17.30 -19.90 -7.00
N GLN A 224 17.51 -19.23 -8.13
CA GLN A 224 18.78 -19.32 -8.86
C GLN A 224 19.93 -18.52 -8.21
N LEU A 225 19.60 -17.48 -7.43
CA LEU A 225 20.58 -16.53 -6.93
C LEU A 225 20.85 -16.61 -5.43
N ARG A 226 19.95 -17.20 -4.65
CA ARG A 226 20.03 -17.21 -3.18
C ARG A 226 21.23 -17.99 -2.60
N GLU A 227 21.84 -18.86 -3.36
CA GLU A 227 23.06 -19.57 -2.94
C GLU A 227 24.30 -18.68 -3.08
N ASP A 228 24.32 -17.81 -4.08
CA ASP A 228 25.44 -16.91 -4.35
C ASP A 228 25.34 -15.60 -3.56
N TYR A 229 24.12 -15.15 -3.26
CA TYR A 229 23.83 -13.89 -2.59
C TYR A 229 23.07 -14.13 -1.28
N ARG A 230 23.19 -13.16 -0.38
CA ARG A 230 22.46 -13.17 0.88
C ARG A 230 21.08 -12.51 0.68
N THR A 231 20.04 -13.20 1.12
CA THR A 231 18.65 -12.69 1.07
C THR A 231 18.36 -11.77 2.24
N LEU A 232 17.57 -10.72 1.99
CA LEU A 232 17.06 -9.79 3.02
C LEU A 232 15.52 -9.81 3.07
N PRO A 233 14.91 -9.63 4.26
CA PRO A 233 15.52 -9.60 5.61
C PRO A 233 16.25 -10.90 5.96
N GLU A 234 17.24 -10.80 6.83
CA GLU A 234 17.94 -11.99 7.32
C GLU A 234 16.98 -12.95 8.02
N GLY A 235 17.13 -14.24 7.76
CA GLY A 235 16.24 -15.28 8.29
C GLY A 235 14.97 -15.52 7.48
N SER A 236 14.76 -14.75 6.40
CA SER A 236 13.60 -14.90 5.53
C SER A 236 13.82 -15.76 4.28
N ASP A 237 14.91 -16.55 4.23
CA ASP A 237 15.27 -17.35 3.05
C ASP A 237 14.20 -18.38 2.67
N ALA A 238 13.53 -18.95 3.66
CA ALA A 238 12.46 -19.92 3.46
C ALA A 238 11.11 -19.29 3.08
N GLU A 239 10.97 -17.96 3.23
CA GLU A 239 9.72 -17.27 2.95
C GLU A 239 9.45 -17.17 1.44
N PRO A 240 8.25 -17.54 1.00
CA PRO A 240 7.90 -17.45 -0.41
C PRO A 240 7.88 -15.99 -0.85
N ARG A 241 8.71 -15.63 -1.83
CA ARG A 241 8.71 -14.31 -2.43
C ARG A 241 7.51 -14.12 -3.34
N MET A 242 6.98 -12.90 -3.33
CA MET A 242 5.92 -12.51 -4.24
C MET A 242 6.53 -12.03 -5.58
N HIS A 243 6.41 -10.76 -5.92
CA HIS A 243 6.85 -10.22 -7.21
C HIS A 243 8.28 -9.66 -7.21
N GLU A 244 8.91 -9.58 -6.07
CA GLU A 244 10.26 -9.02 -5.86
C GLU A 244 10.95 -9.70 -4.67
N PHE A 245 12.26 -9.50 -4.58
CA PHE A 245 13.09 -9.93 -3.47
C PHE A 245 14.31 -9.01 -3.35
N ILE A 246 14.96 -9.03 -2.21
CA ILE A 246 16.18 -8.25 -1.97
C ILE A 246 17.34 -9.19 -1.75
N LEU A 247 18.40 -8.97 -2.51
CA LEU A 247 19.68 -9.66 -2.34
C LEU A 247 20.76 -8.63 -2.01
N THR A 248 21.76 -9.07 -1.25
CA THR A 248 22.96 -8.29 -0.97
C THR A 248 24.19 -9.19 -1.08
N LEU A 249 25.36 -8.58 -1.20
CA LEU A 249 26.62 -9.29 -1.17
C LEU A 249 26.81 -9.97 0.19
N LYS A 250 27.54 -11.10 0.17
CA LYS A 250 27.98 -11.76 1.42
C LYS A 250 29.08 -10.94 2.09
N PRO A 251 29.27 -11.05 3.42
CA PRO A 251 30.31 -10.29 4.13
C PRO A 251 31.72 -10.48 3.57
N GLU A 252 32.04 -11.70 3.13
CA GLU A 252 33.32 -12.04 2.48
C GLU A 252 33.56 -11.31 1.16
N ASP A 253 32.49 -11.03 0.38
CA ASP A 253 32.59 -10.31 -0.87
C ASP A 253 32.89 -8.82 -0.65
N PHE A 254 32.33 -8.22 0.42
CA PHE A 254 32.67 -6.86 0.85
C PHE A 254 34.15 -6.76 1.23
N ALA A 255 34.67 -7.71 2.03
CA ALA A 255 36.06 -7.73 2.42
C ALA A 255 37.01 -7.87 1.21
N ALA A 256 36.61 -8.65 0.21
CA ALA A 256 37.36 -8.79 -1.03
C ALA A 256 37.38 -7.48 -1.84
N LEU A 257 36.28 -6.74 -1.91
CA LEU A 257 36.19 -5.44 -2.59
C LEU A 257 37.07 -4.37 -1.91
N GLU A 258 37.09 -4.32 -0.58
CA GLU A 258 37.92 -3.39 0.19
C GLU A 258 39.42 -3.67 -0.02
N SER A 259 39.82 -4.90 -0.34
CA SER A 259 41.20 -5.26 -0.60
C SER A 259 41.71 -4.83 -2.00
N VAL A 260 40.82 -4.46 -2.89
CA VAL A 260 41.13 -4.06 -4.28
C VAL A 260 41.10 -2.53 -4.48
N GLY A 261 40.60 -1.77 -3.55
CA GLY A 261 40.53 -0.30 -3.56
C GLY A 261 41.64 0.32 -2.74
#